data_6b3b0c96dfcde708f9b5c3bc09614fbb
#
_entry.id   6b3b0c96dfcde708f9b5c3bc09614fbb
#
_cell.length_a   1.000
_cell.length_b   1.000
_cell.length_c   1.000
_cell.angle_alpha   90.00
_cell.angle_beta   90.00
_cell.angle_gamma   90.00
#
_symmetry.space_group_name_H-M   'P 1'
#
loop_
_entity.id
_entity.type
_entity.pdbx_description
1 polymer ?
#
loop_
_entity_poly.entity_id
_entity_poly.type
_entity_poly.pdbx_seq_one_letter_code
_entity_poly.pdbx_strand_id
1 'polypeptide(L)'
;MHKKTAIFVFFAKIAIFESRNSFVRNAHNSLYYTCFPASSGRIWTNVNQSYQENSFKSNNSAEFSTRLHGFRIKLVPSLEIGYIKRNTVLSNSLESILEGASVNGEYGIFYLTPEVKAVISKYIGRTEVTLNIPAGYMAILPDLGEKVTSPYFRPQLYLQRNFGNRLSGLLQASFSKNASSPGTINRTTVMTDYRTVLHGDTFHRSTMFDANMNIKYSDMINLFFASLTASHSKYSDDTAPKYSIKWNFYIKEFLPTTSVSTSSNIRLTLSKYIGAKTLNIDLSGGLTSTSSEDYVNSYPYNSLTFTKGIRLTLKSNPARWIQAEVTGSWDHSDIRSFGSEQSKASSHETASDCAKASTFMPNATLGIYPTRRLNLTSDVFLSERWFRDNHITTPPLIKVTTEWKFSLFSLFVSCQNLLDISSLDNITQDRFITSSTSQALRGREFLIGFRMTN
;
A
#
# COMPACT_ATOMS: atom_id res chain seq x y z
N MET A 1 -15.78 19.94 7.30
CA MET A 1 -16.09 18.75 8.11
C MET A 1 -16.56 19.22 9.48
N HIS A 2 -17.85 19.06 9.80
CA HIS A 2 -18.40 19.46 11.10
C HIS A 2 -18.51 18.22 12.00
N LYS A 3 -17.81 18.23 13.13
CA LYS A 3 -17.92 17.21 14.17
C LYS A 3 -18.82 17.75 15.27
N LYS A 4 -19.92 17.07 15.54
CA LYS A 4 -20.78 17.33 16.72
C LYS A 4 -20.65 16.16 17.66
N THR A 5 -20.23 16.42 18.89
CA THR A 5 -20.10 15.40 19.93
C THR A 5 -21.03 15.80 21.08
N ALA A 6 -21.91 14.90 21.47
CA ALA A 6 -22.78 15.06 22.65
C ALA A 6 -22.47 13.94 23.64
N ILE A 7 -22.36 14.28 24.92
CA ILE A 7 -22.08 13.34 25.99
C ILE A 7 -23.32 13.27 26.92
N PHE A 8 -23.87 12.06 27.08
CA PHE A 8 -24.96 11.79 27.96
C PHE A 8 -24.51 10.85 29.07
N VAL A 9 -24.79 11.22 30.33
CA VAL A 9 -24.50 10.38 31.49
C VAL A 9 -25.83 9.81 31.99
N PHE A 10 -25.99 8.50 31.90
CA PHE A 10 -27.19 7.80 32.41
C PHE A 10 -26.76 6.64 33.32
N PHE A 11 -27.11 6.64 34.56
CA PHE A 11 -26.87 5.57 35.56
C PHE A 11 -25.45 4.96 35.55
N ALA A 12 -24.44 5.76 35.83
CA ALA A 12 -23.03 5.34 35.85
C ALA A 12 -22.50 4.76 34.53
N LYS A 13 -23.16 4.96 33.39
CA LYS A 13 -22.75 4.59 32.05
C LYS A 13 -22.53 5.86 31.22
N ILE A 14 -21.40 5.91 30.53
CA ILE A 14 -21.07 7.03 29.64
C ILE A 14 -21.58 6.66 28.26
N ALA A 15 -22.43 7.49 27.69
CA ALA A 15 -22.83 7.42 26.29
C ALA A 15 -22.20 8.61 25.52
N ILE A 16 -21.46 8.34 24.49
CA ILE A 16 -20.86 9.34 23.60
C ILE A 16 -21.54 9.19 22.25
N PHE A 17 -22.14 10.27 21.76
CA PHE A 17 -22.70 10.32 20.41
C PHE A 17 -21.77 11.12 19.51
N GLU A 18 -21.41 10.56 18.37
CA GLU A 18 -20.56 11.20 17.37
C GLU A 18 -21.26 11.15 16.01
N SER A 19 -21.33 12.29 15.34
CA SER A 19 -21.80 12.40 13.96
C SER A 19 -20.72 13.05 13.10
N ARG A 20 -20.39 12.39 11.99
CA ARG A 20 -19.44 12.89 10.99
C ARG A 20 -20.09 12.89 9.62
N ASN A 21 -20.11 14.04 8.98
CA ASN A 21 -20.64 14.21 7.65
C ASN A 21 -19.54 14.69 6.72
N SER A 22 -19.42 14.11 5.55
CA SER A 22 -18.53 14.56 4.50
C SER A 22 -19.32 14.70 3.19
N PHE A 23 -18.97 15.70 2.42
CA PHE A 23 -19.54 15.95 1.13
C PHE A 23 -18.41 16.27 0.14
N VAL A 24 -18.35 15.53 -0.95
CA VAL A 24 -17.44 15.78 -2.07
C VAL A 24 -18.30 16.12 -3.29
N ARG A 25 -18.04 17.28 -3.86
CA ARG A 25 -18.74 17.76 -5.05
C ARG A 25 -17.74 17.98 -6.16
N ASN A 26 -18.01 17.39 -7.33
CA ASN A 26 -17.25 17.60 -8.56
C ASN A 26 -15.77 17.25 -8.45
N ALA A 27 -15.43 16.09 -7.89
CA ALA A 27 -14.10 15.53 -8.13
C ALA A 27 -14.00 15.18 -9.62
N HIS A 28 -13.22 15.96 -10.37
CA HIS A 28 -13.06 15.81 -11.81
C HIS A 28 -11.62 15.43 -12.12
N ASN A 29 -11.42 14.24 -12.69
CA ASN A 29 -10.12 13.78 -13.17
C ASN A 29 -10.21 13.55 -14.68
N SER A 30 -9.37 14.23 -15.45
CA SER A 30 -9.19 13.99 -16.87
C SER A 30 -7.83 13.31 -17.07
N LEU A 31 -7.84 12.15 -17.69
CA LEU A 31 -6.62 11.42 -18.02
C LEU A 31 -6.49 11.35 -19.54
N TYR A 32 -5.33 11.75 -20.03
CA TYR A 32 -4.98 11.69 -21.46
C TYR A 32 -3.88 10.66 -21.66
N TYR A 33 -4.17 9.64 -22.45
CA TYR A 33 -3.19 8.62 -22.80
C TYR A 33 -2.97 8.59 -24.31
N THR A 34 -1.71 8.50 -24.71
CA THR A 34 -1.32 8.22 -26.08
C THR A 34 -0.86 6.77 -26.17
N CYS A 35 -1.58 5.93 -26.85
CA CYS A 35 -1.27 4.51 -26.98
C CYS A 35 -0.61 4.22 -28.31
N PHE A 36 0.48 3.43 -28.29
CA PHE A 36 1.22 3.00 -29.47
C PHE A 36 0.92 1.54 -29.76
N PRO A 37 0.32 1.17 -30.87
CA PRO A 37 0.23 -0.23 -31.28
C PRO A 37 1.60 -0.76 -31.71
N ALA A 38 2.02 -1.88 -31.14
CA ALA A 38 3.40 -2.40 -31.23
C ALA A 38 3.82 -2.97 -32.58
N SER A 39 2.95 -3.16 -33.59
CA SER A 39 3.33 -3.94 -34.76
C SER A 39 2.65 -3.62 -36.09
N SER A 40 1.79 -2.64 -36.20
CA SER A 40 1.03 -2.48 -37.45
C SER A 40 0.95 -1.04 -37.91
N GLY A 41 2.02 -0.32 -38.15
CA GLY A 41 2.04 0.92 -38.93
C GLY A 41 0.79 1.84 -38.93
N ARG A 42 -0.16 1.63 -38.04
CA ARG A 42 -1.46 2.30 -37.96
C ARG A 42 -1.56 3.17 -36.71
N ILE A 43 -1.68 4.42 -36.98
CA ILE A 43 -2.33 5.52 -36.27
C ILE A 43 -2.35 5.44 -34.73
N TRP A 44 -1.64 6.39 -34.13
CA TRP A 44 -1.72 6.77 -32.75
C TRP A 44 -3.17 6.95 -32.28
N THR A 45 -3.56 6.24 -31.24
CA THR A 45 -4.88 6.36 -30.66
C THR A 45 -4.77 7.17 -29.37
N ASN A 46 -5.23 8.39 -29.41
CA ASN A 46 -5.37 9.19 -28.19
C ASN A 46 -6.62 8.73 -27.45
N VAL A 47 -6.45 8.28 -26.22
CA VAL A 47 -7.55 7.94 -25.34
C VAL A 47 -7.72 9.07 -24.34
N ASN A 48 -8.91 9.62 -24.32
CA ASN A 48 -9.31 10.62 -23.34
C ASN A 48 -10.37 10.02 -22.43
N GLN A 49 -10.13 10.04 -21.14
CA GLN A 49 -11.07 9.63 -20.11
C GLN A 49 -11.43 10.83 -19.24
N SER A 50 -12.71 11.12 -19.12
CA SER A 50 -13.27 12.06 -18.15
C SER A 50 -14.00 11.27 -17.07
N TYR A 51 -13.67 11.53 -15.81
CA TYR A 51 -14.28 10.91 -14.66
C TYR A 51 -14.78 11.99 -13.70
N GLN A 52 -16.05 11.94 -13.37
CA GLN A 52 -16.69 12.86 -12.43
C GLN A 52 -17.36 12.07 -11.31
N GLU A 53 -17.09 12.44 -10.08
CA GLU A 53 -17.72 11.86 -8.90
C GLU A 53 -18.33 12.92 -8.00
N ASN A 54 -19.58 12.70 -7.61
CA ASN A 54 -20.26 13.44 -6.53
C ASN A 54 -20.60 12.43 -5.45
N SER A 55 -20.22 12.70 -4.21
CA SER A 55 -20.50 11.78 -3.11
C SER A 55 -20.94 12.50 -1.85
N PHE A 56 -21.84 11.86 -1.12
CA PHE A 56 -22.29 12.24 0.21
C PHE A 56 -22.10 11.04 1.12
N LYS A 57 -21.60 11.27 2.34
CA LYS A 57 -21.43 10.26 3.37
C LYS A 57 -21.75 10.82 4.73
N SER A 58 -22.60 10.14 5.48
CA SER A 58 -22.92 10.42 6.87
C SER A 58 -22.62 9.18 7.73
N ASN A 59 -21.88 9.35 8.80
CA ASN A 59 -21.57 8.28 9.76
C ASN A 59 -21.97 8.76 11.15
N ASN A 60 -22.87 8.04 11.79
CA ASN A 60 -23.41 8.33 13.11
C ASN A 60 -23.14 7.15 14.03
N SER A 61 -22.62 7.39 15.21
CA SER A 61 -22.35 6.35 16.19
C SER A 61 -22.64 6.79 17.61
N ALA A 62 -22.98 5.83 18.46
CA ALA A 62 -23.11 6.02 19.89
C ALA A 62 -22.22 5.01 20.61
N GLU A 63 -21.52 5.43 21.67
CA GLU A 63 -20.68 4.54 22.47
C GLU A 63 -21.29 4.37 23.85
N PHE A 64 -21.52 3.13 24.26
CA PHE A 64 -21.91 2.73 25.59
C PHE A 64 -20.77 1.93 26.21
N SER A 65 -20.29 2.33 27.39
CA SER A 65 -19.24 1.63 28.08
C SER A 65 -19.59 1.28 29.51
N THR A 66 -19.22 0.08 29.97
CA THR A 66 -19.43 -0.38 31.33
C THR A 66 -18.28 -1.27 31.81
N ARG A 67 -18.14 -1.46 33.10
CA ARG A 67 -17.25 -2.45 33.70
C ARG A 67 -18.08 -3.47 34.47
N LEU A 68 -17.86 -4.75 34.18
CA LEU A 68 -18.56 -5.85 34.84
C LEU A 68 -17.56 -6.96 35.19
N HIS A 69 -17.41 -7.33 36.47
CA HIS A 69 -16.52 -8.37 36.96
C HIS A 69 -15.07 -8.28 36.41
N GLY A 70 -14.52 -7.06 36.33
CA GLY A 70 -13.18 -6.80 35.82
C GLY A 70 -13.08 -6.77 34.27
N PHE A 71 -14.16 -7.04 33.57
CA PHE A 71 -14.23 -6.81 32.13
C PHE A 71 -14.60 -5.35 31.84
N ARG A 72 -13.94 -4.76 30.89
CA ARG A 72 -14.37 -3.50 30.26
C ARG A 72 -15.13 -3.88 28.98
N ILE A 73 -16.39 -3.50 28.93
CA ILE A 73 -17.28 -3.79 27.81
C ILE A 73 -17.68 -2.47 27.18
N LYS A 74 -17.49 -2.35 25.87
CA LYS A 74 -17.97 -1.24 25.05
C LYS A 74 -18.87 -1.77 23.96
N LEU A 75 -19.99 -1.12 23.75
CA LEU A 75 -20.91 -1.37 22.65
C LEU A 75 -21.03 -0.10 21.83
N VAL A 76 -20.77 -0.19 20.54
CA VAL A 76 -20.79 0.96 19.63
C VAL A 76 -21.68 0.64 18.44
N PRO A 77 -22.99 0.89 18.54
CA PRO A 77 -23.86 0.91 17.37
C PRO A 77 -23.48 2.10 16.47
N SER A 78 -23.44 1.87 15.19
CA SER A 78 -23.17 2.88 14.17
C SER A 78 -24.03 2.68 12.94
N LEU A 79 -24.26 3.77 12.23
CA LEU A 79 -25.00 3.79 10.98
C LEU A 79 -24.27 4.67 9.99
N GLU A 80 -23.82 4.06 8.90
CA GLU A 80 -23.26 4.77 7.77
C GLU A 80 -24.29 4.81 6.62
N ILE A 81 -24.53 6.00 6.09
CA ILE A 81 -25.41 6.24 4.94
C ILE A 81 -24.62 7.04 3.94
N GLY A 82 -24.70 6.67 2.68
CA GLY A 82 -24.06 7.45 1.64
C GLY A 82 -24.69 7.27 0.28
N TYR A 83 -24.31 8.20 -0.58
CA TYR A 83 -24.68 8.20 -2.00
C TYR A 83 -23.46 8.60 -2.82
N ILE A 84 -23.19 7.88 -3.87
CA ILE A 84 -22.09 8.12 -4.80
C ILE A 84 -22.69 8.14 -6.20
N LYS A 85 -22.49 9.26 -6.93
CA LYS A 85 -22.87 9.40 -8.32
C LYS A 85 -21.61 9.55 -9.16
N ARG A 86 -21.48 8.73 -10.20
CA ARG A 86 -20.32 8.69 -11.09
C ARG A 86 -20.76 8.85 -12.53
N ASN A 87 -19.98 9.62 -13.26
CA ASN A 87 -20.10 9.74 -14.71
C ASN A 87 -18.72 9.49 -15.32
N THR A 88 -18.64 8.51 -16.21
CA THR A 88 -17.41 8.15 -16.92
C THR A 88 -17.64 8.29 -18.40
N VAL A 89 -16.78 9.06 -19.05
CA VAL A 89 -16.77 9.22 -20.51
C VAL A 89 -15.39 8.84 -21.01
N LEU A 90 -15.35 7.86 -21.89
CA LEU A 90 -14.13 7.37 -22.52
C LEU A 90 -14.21 7.66 -24.03
N SER A 91 -13.16 8.16 -24.65
CA SER A 91 -13.18 8.51 -26.07
C SER A 91 -13.33 7.28 -26.99
N ASN A 92 -13.98 7.46 -28.11
CA ASN A 92 -14.50 6.43 -29.03
C ASN A 92 -13.47 5.44 -29.61
N SER A 93 -12.19 5.68 -29.49
CA SER A 93 -11.16 4.82 -30.10
C SER A 93 -10.99 3.46 -29.40
N LEU A 94 -11.50 3.31 -28.18
CA LEU A 94 -11.45 2.05 -27.40
C LEU A 94 -12.68 1.16 -27.63
N GLU A 95 -13.79 1.67 -28.17
CA GLU A 95 -15.01 0.88 -28.41
C GLU A 95 -14.76 -0.30 -29.36
N SER A 96 -13.89 -0.14 -30.35
CA SER A 96 -13.50 -1.21 -31.26
C SER A 96 -12.64 -2.31 -30.62
N ILE A 97 -11.99 -1.99 -29.51
CA ILE A 97 -11.14 -2.93 -28.74
C ILE A 97 -11.97 -3.69 -27.70
N LEU A 98 -13.01 -3.03 -27.20
CA LEU A 98 -13.87 -3.51 -26.12
C LEU A 98 -15.23 -4.02 -26.68
N GLU A 99 -15.21 -4.91 -27.63
CA GLU A 99 -16.38 -5.49 -28.31
C GLU A 99 -17.64 -5.56 -27.41
N GLY A 100 -18.62 -4.69 -27.63
CA GLY A 100 -19.93 -4.73 -26.96
C GLY A 100 -19.98 -4.14 -25.53
N ALA A 101 -18.93 -3.49 -25.07
CA ALA A 101 -18.91 -2.88 -23.74
C ALA A 101 -19.52 -1.46 -23.75
N SER A 102 -20.37 -1.15 -22.80
CA SER A 102 -20.76 0.22 -22.53
C SER A 102 -19.56 0.99 -21.98
N VAL A 103 -18.95 1.80 -22.84
CA VAL A 103 -17.73 2.55 -22.53
C VAL A 103 -18.05 3.83 -21.75
N ASN A 104 -19.26 4.34 -21.92
CA ASN A 104 -19.74 5.56 -21.30
C ASN A 104 -20.93 5.25 -20.40
N GLY A 105 -20.97 5.85 -19.22
CA GLY A 105 -22.10 5.63 -18.34
C GLY A 105 -22.12 6.54 -17.13
N GLU A 106 -23.35 6.85 -16.74
CA GLU A 106 -23.66 7.51 -15.48
C GLU A 106 -24.38 6.49 -14.59
N TYR A 107 -23.95 6.37 -13.33
CA TYR A 107 -24.63 5.53 -12.34
C TYR A 107 -24.51 6.13 -10.94
N GLY A 108 -25.55 5.87 -10.15
CA GLY A 108 -25.61 6.20 -8.74
C GLY A 108 -25.64 4.96 -7.86
N ILE A 109 -25.07 5.06 -6.70
CA ILE A 109 -25.07 4.02 -5.67
C ILE A 109 -25.50 4.66 -4.36
N PHE A 110 -26.68 4.32 -3.88
CA PHE A 110 -27.05 4.56 -2.49
C PHE A 110 -26.67 3.38 -1.63
N TYR A 111 -26.13 3.62 -0.44
CA TYR A 111 -25.77 2.54 0.47
C TYR A 111 -26.09 2.86 1.92
N LEU A 112 -26.38 1.79 2.66
CA LEU A 112 -26.71 1.82 4.08
C LEU A 112 -25.92 0.72 4.78
N THR A 113 -25.21 1.10 5.85
CA THR A 113 -24.38 0.14 6.61
C THR A 113 -24.61 0.29 8.10
N PRO A 114 -25.62 -0.36 8.67
CA PRO A 114 -25.75 -0.50 10.12
C PRO A 114 -24.70 -1.48 10.65
N GLU A 115 -24.01 -1.08 11.72
CA GLU A 115 -23.01 -1.89 12.40
C GLU A 115 -23.19 -1.82 13.91
N VAL A 116 -22.98 -2.91 14.60
CA VAL A 116 -22.79 -2.96 16.05
C VAL A 116 -21.41 -3.54 16.33
N LYS A 117 -20.58 -2.78 17.02
CA LYS A 117 -19.24 -3.18 17.43
C LYS A 117 -19.21 -3.43 18.93
N ALA A 118 -18.94 -4.66 19.34
CA ALA A 118 -18.69 -5.01 20.73
C ALA A 118 -17.19 -5.11 20.99
N VAL A 119 -16.68 -4.43 22.02
CA VAL A 119 -15.29 -4.52 22.46
C VAL A 119 -15.26 -4.99 23.89
N ILE A 120 -14.63 -6.13 24.14
CA ILE A 120 -14.53 -6.73 25.48
C ILE A 120 -13.03 -6.83 25.80
N SER A 121 -12.59 -6.20 26.88
CA SER A 121 -11.20 -6.26 27.32
C SER A 121 -11.07 -6.61 28.78
N LYS A 122 -10.04 -7.38 29.13
CA LYS A 122 -9.71 -7.79 30.48
C LYS A 122 -8.21 -7.94 30.66
N TYR A 123 -7.73 -7.54 31.83
CA TYR A 123 -6.37 -7.89 32.28
C TYR A 123 -6.41 -9.21 33.06
N ILE A 124 -5.60 -10.18 32.66
CA ILE A 124 -5.38 -11.45 33.33
C ILE A 124 -3.89 -11.47 33.74
N GLY A 125 -3.61 -11.07 34.97
CA GLY A 125 -2.25 -10.82 35.42
C GLY A 125 -1.58 -9.72 34.61
N ARG A 126 -0.50 -10.05 33.90
CA ARG A 126 0.25 -9.12 33.02
C ARG A 126 -0.16 -9.21 31.55
N THR A 127 -1.24 -9.93 31.26
CA THR A 127 -1.75 -10.11 29.89
C THR A 127 -3.02 -9.29 29.72
N GLU A 128 -3.04 -8.41 28.72
CA GLU A 128 -4.28 -7.78 28.24
C GLU A 128 -4.89 -8.62 27.12
N VAL A 129 -6.14 -8.99 27.29
CA VAL A 129 -6.92 -9.70 26.28
C VAL A 129 -8.00 -8.75 25.81
N THR A 130 -8.06 -8.46 24.53
CA THR A 130 -9.13 -7.64 23.93
C THR A 130 -9.74 -8.37 22.76
N LEU A 131 -11.04 -8.55 22.82
CA LEU A 131 -11.86 -9.08 21.74
C LEU A 131 -12.73 -7.96 21.18
N ASN A 132 -12.63 -7.72 19.89
CA ASN A 132 -13.37 -6.72 19.14
C ASN A 132 -14.23 -7.44 18.10
N ILE A 133 -15.54 -7.24 18.13
CA ILE A 133 -16.52 -7.95 17.31
C ILE A 133 -17.41 -6.93 16.59
N PRO A 134 -16.99 -6.32 15.48
CA PRO A 134 -17.89 -5.61 14.60
C PRO A 134 -18.72 -6.59 13.76
N ALA A 135 -20.03 -6.40 13.81
CA ALA A 135 -21.00 -7.14 13.02
C ALA A 135 -22.03 -6.19 12.44
N GLY A 136 -22.37 -6.38 11.19
CA GLY A 136 -23.29 -5.48 10.52
C GLY A 136 -23.83 -6.02 9.22
N TYR A 137 -24.46 -5.15 8.51
CA TYR A 137 -25.11 -5.44 7.25
C TYR A 137 -24.88 -4.27 6.28
N MET A 138 -24.51 -4.59 5.07
CA MET A 138 -24.36 -3.61 4.00
C MET A 138 -25.47 -3.81 2.99
N ALA A 139 -26.24 -2.77 2.72
CA ALA A 139 -27.20 -2.72 1.63
C ALA A 139 -26.72 -1.71 0.61
N ILE A 140 -26.59 -2.13 -0.62
CA ILE A 140 -26.19 -1.33 -1.78
C ILE A 140 -27.36 -1.32 -2.73
N LEU A 141 -27.82 -0.13 -3.05
CA LEU A 141 -29.00 0.16 -3.88
C LEU A 141 -28.50 0.98 -5.07
N PRO A 142 -28.09 0.34 -6.16
CA PRO A 142 -27.70 1.06 -7.37
C PRO A 142 -28.93 1.57 -8.11
N ASP A 143 -28.79 2.70 -8.81
CA ASP A 143 -29.85 3.24 -9.69
C ASP A 143 -30.13 2.27 -10.86
N LEU A 144 -29.09 1.53 -11.29
CA LEU A 144 -29.17 0.53 -12.35
C LEU A 144 -28.65 -0.82 -11.82
N GLY A 145 -29.40 -1.90 -12.09
CA GLY A 145 -29.05 -3.27 -11.71
C GLY A 145 -29.67 -3.73 -10.40
N GLU A 146 -29.22 -4.89 -9.92
CA GLU A 146 -29.83 -5.55 -8.77
C GLU A 146 -29.34 -4.95 -7.45
N LYS A 147 -30.25 -4.91 -6.48
CA LYS A 147 -29.93 -4.59 -5.09
C LYS A 147 -29.01 -5.67 -4.51
N VAL A 148 -27.92 -5.24 -3.92
CA VAL A 148 -26.98 -6.13 -3.27
C VAL A 148 -27.03 -5.94 -1.76
N THR A 149 -27.13 -7.04 -1.04
CA THR A 149 -27.11 -7.04 0.43
C THR A 149 -26.09 -8.06 0.91
N SER A 150 -25.26 -7.67 1.87
CA SER A 150 -24.22 -8.53 2.41
C SER A 150 -24.06 -8.33 3.90
N PRO A 151 -24.24 -9.39 4.73
CA PRO A 151 -23.81 -9.36 6.11
C PRO A 151 -22.28 -9.32 6.17
N TYR A 152 -21.74 -8.60 7.14
CA TYR A 152 -20.32 -8.66 7.44
C TYR A 152 -20.07 -8.92 8.91
N PHE A 153 -18.94 -9.58 9.18
CA PHE A 153 -18.52 -9.97 10.51
C PHE A 153 -16.99 -9.95 10.55
N ARG A 154 -16.40 -9.18 11.48
CA ARG A 154 -14.95 -8.90 11.51
C ARG A 154 -14.36 -9.04 12.90
N PRO A 155 -14.42 -10.22 13.56
CA PRO A 155 -13.86 -10.41 14.89
C PRO A 155 -12.33 -10.26 14.86
N GLN A 156 -11.81 -9.62 15.91
CA GLN A 156 -10.38 -9.39 16.13
C GLN A 156 -10.04 -9.71 17.58
N LEU A 157 -9.01 -10.54 17.76
CA LEU A 157 -8.45 -10.89 19.06
C LEU A 157 -7.08 -10.24 19.20
N TYR A 158 -6.87 -9.54 20.29
CA TYR A 158 -5.58 -8.97 20.68
C TYR A 158 -5.15 -9.56 22.01
N LEU A 159 -3.94 -10.09 22.05
CA LEU A 159 -3.28 -10.57 23.25
C LEU A 159 -1.97 -9.82 23.40
N GLN A 160 -1.88 -8.98 24.42
CA GLN A 160 -0.65 -8.27 24.72
C GLN A 160 -0.13 -8.68 26.10
N ARG A 161 1.14 -9.05 26.17
CA ARG A 161 1.80 -9.45 27.43
C ARG A 161 3.18 -8.82 27.57
N ASN A 162 3.43 -8.31 28.76
CA ASN A 162 4.75 -7.88 29.17
C ASN A 162 5.41 -8.98 30.03
N PHE A 163 6.53 -9.52 29.54
CA PHE A 163 7.34 -10.54 30.23
C PHE A 163 8.47 -9.86 31.02
N GLY A 164 8.10 -9.06 32.01
CA GLY A 164 9.03 -8.19 32.74
C GLY A 164 9.22 -6.83 32.06
N ASN A 165 10.37 -6.17 32.33
CA ASN A 165 10.64 -4.80 31.89
C ASN A 165 11.30 -4.72 30.51
N ARG A 166 11.75 -5.84 29.95
CA ARG A 166 12.55 -5.86 28.72
C ARG A 166 11.86 -6.54 27.55
N LEU A 167 10.95 -7.46 27.80
CA LEU A 167 10.32 -8.26 26.76
C LEU A 167 8.81 -8.02 26.74
N SER A 168 8.26 -7.74 25.57
CA SER A 168 6.82 -7.66 25.35
C SER A 168 6.43 -8.45 24.10
N GLY A 169 5.23 -9.01 24.11
CA GLY A 169 4.67 -9.73 23.00
C GLY A 169 3.25 -9.25 22.70
N LEU A 170 2.92 -9.13 21.43
CA LEU A 170 1.59 -8.87 20.90
C LEU A 170 1.26 -9.99 19.92
N LEU A 171 0.11 -10.62 20.10
CA LEU A 171 -0.52 -11.49 19.12
C LEU A 171 -1.87 -10.91 18.74
N GLN A 172 -2.10 -10.77 17.47
CA GLN A 172 -3.35 -10.33 16.90
C GLN A 172 -3.83 -11.38 15.90
N ALA A 173 -5.09 -11.75 16.00
CA ALA A 173 -5.75 -12.58 15.00
C ALA A 173 -7.05 -11.92 14.60
N SER A 174 -7.37 -11.89 13.32
CA SER A 174 -8.62 -11.35 12.81
C SER A 174 -9.18 -12.24 11.71
N PHE A 175 -10.48 -12.29 11.69
CA PHE A 175 -11.25 -12.87 10.59
C PHE A 175 -12.18 -11.80 10.06
N SER A 176 -12.33 -11.67 8.77
CA SER A 176 -13.29 -10.75 8.19
C SER A 176 -14.04 -11.39 7.03
N LYS A 177 -15.34 -11.18 7.03
CA LYS A 177 -16.21 -11.45 5.88
C LYS A 177 -16.79 -10.12 5.45
N ASN A 178 -16.45 -9.68 4.27
CA ASN A 178 -16.78 -8.35 3.77
C ASN A 178 -17.40 -8.44 2.37
N ALA A 179 -18.01 -7.34 1.96
CA ALA A 179 -18.32 -7.04 0.57
C ALA A 179 -17.47 -5.85 0.11
N SER A 180 -17.34 -5.66 -1.20
CA SER A 180 -16.69 -4.49 -1.76
C SER A 180 -17.23 -3.21 -1.16
N SER A 181 -16.34 -2.28 -0.84
CA SER A 181 -16.76 -0.94 -0.40
C SER A 181 -17.56 -0.25 -1.49
N PRO A 182 -18.66 0.45 -1.17
CA PRO A 182 -19.42 1.19 -2.17
C PRO A 182 -18.58 2.13 -3.02
N GLY A 183 -17.52 2.72 -2.43
CA GLY A 183 -16.58 3.59 -3.13
C GLY A 183 -15.65 2.88 -4.12
N THR A 184 -15.48 1.56 -4.03
CA THR A 184 -14.63 0.78 -4.95
C THR A 184 -15.43 0.10 -6.06
N ILE A 185 -16.77 0.08 -5.95
CA ILE A 185 -17.63 -0.53 -6.97
C ILE A 185 -17.61 0.33 -8.21
N ASN A 186 -17.28 -0.28 -9.33
CA ASN A 186 -17.32 0.33 -10.65
C ASN A 186 -18.18 -0.55 -11.56
N ARG A 187 -19.09 0.08 -12.33
CA ARG A 187 -20.01 -0.60 -13.26
C ARG A 187 -19.80 -0.17 -14.70
N THR A 188 -18.85 0.71 -14.94
CA THR A 188 -18.50 1.20 -16.27
C THR A 188 -17.07 0.79 -16.59
N THR A 189 -16.71 0.94 -17.86
CA THR A 189 -15.34 0.72 -18.30
C THR A 189 -14.47 1.91 -17.92
N VAL A 190 -13.36 1.65 -17.24
CA VAL A 190 -12.42 2.67 -16.75
C VAL A 190 -10.99 2.26 -17.07
N MET A 191 -10.20 3.18 -17.61
CA MET A 191 -8.75 3.00 -17.66
C MET A 191 -8.15 3.32 -16.29
N THR A 192 -7.44 2.37 -15.72
CA THR A 192 -6.74 2.53 -14.45
C THR A 192 -5.31 3.03 -14.63
N ASP A 193 -4.75 2.77 -15.79
CA ASP A 193 -3.47 3.30 -16.27
C ASP A 193 -3.43 3.30 -17.80
N TYR A 194 -2.31 3.70 -18.40
CA TYR A 194 -2.15 3.83 -19.86
C TYR A 194 -2.31 2.53 -20.66
N ARG A 195 -2.38 1.38 -20.00
CA ARG A 195 -2.53 0.06 -20.65
C ARG A 195 -3.62 -0.81 -20.04
N THR A 196 -4.10 -0.49 -18.85
CA THR A 196 -5.06 -1.34 -18.13
C THR A 196 -6.45 -0.75 -18.16
N VAL A 197 -7.35 -1.51 -18.72
CA VAL A 197 -8.79 -1.22 -18.79
C VAL A 197 -9.51 -2.14 -17.81
N LEU A 198 -10.18 -1.57 -16.83
CA LEU A 198 -11.09 -2.28 -15.95
C LEU A 198 -12.47 -2.31 -16.57
N HIS A 199 -13.02 -3.49 -16.79
CA HIS A 199 -14.31 -3.69 -17.44
C HIS A 199 -15.26 -4.49 -16.55
N GLY A 200 -16.52 -4.04 -16.49
CA GLY A 200 -17.60 -4.75 -15.81
C GLY A 200 -17.75 -4.42 -14.33
N ASP A 201 -18.66 -5.12 -13.67
CA ASP A 201 -18.98 -4.94 -12.26
C ASP A 201 -17.83 -5.42 -11.37
N THR A 202 -17.40 -4.55 -10.47
CA THR A 202 -16.33 -4.85 -9.50
C THR A 202 -16.88 -5.26 -8.13
N PHE A 203 -18.19 -5.54 -8.02
CA PHE A 203 -18.75 -6.01 -6.76
C PHE A 203 -18.30 -7.46 -6.50
N HIS A 204 -17.76 -7.68 -5.33
CA HIS A 204 -17.32 -9.00 -4.87
C HIS A 204 -17.50 -9.15 -3.36
N ARG A 205 -17.50 -10.37 -2.88
CA ARG A 205 -17.48 -10.72 -1.47
C ARG A 205 -16.20 -11.46 -1.13
N SER A 206 -15.59 -11.04 -0.04
CA SER A 206 -14.31 -11.60 0.38
C SER A 206 -14.34 -12.10 1.80
N THR A 207 -13.54 -13.09 2.07
CA THR A 207 -13.17 -13.53 3.40
C THR A 207 -11.67 -13.39 3.59
N MET A 208 -11.27 -12.87 4.74
CA MET A 208 -9.87 -12.66 5.06
C MET A 208 -9.58 -13.16 6.47
N PHE A 209 -8.53 -13.91 6.60
CA PHE A 209 -7.94 -14.29 7.88
C PHE A 209 -6.57 -13.67 7.98
N ASP A 210 -6.31 -12.95 9.08
CA ASP A 210 -5.01 -12.36 9.38
C ASP A 210 -4.55 -12.82 10.75
N ALA A 211 -3.28 -13.17 10.84
CA ALA A 211 -2.59 -13.37 12.10
C ALA A 211 -1.29 -12.57 12.09
N ASN A 212 -1.03 -11.85 13.16
CA ASN A 212 0.17 -11.03 13.34
C ASN A 212 0.74 -11.26 14.74
N MET A 213 2.03 -11.51 14.82
CA MET A 213 2.80 -11.62 16.04
C MET A 213 3.92 -10.59 16.03
N ASN A 214 4.06 -9.85 17.12
CA ASN A 214 5.16 -8.93 17.31
C ASN A 214 5.79 -9.16 18.69
N ILE A 215 7.07 -9.49 18.71
CA ILE A 215 7.85 -9.66 19.93
C ILE A 215 8.90 -8.56 19.94
N LYS A 216 8.98 -7.81 21.04
CA LYS A 216 9.94 -6.72 21.22
C LYS A 216 10.77 -6.96 22.47
N TYR A 217 12.07 -6.85 22.31
CA TYR A 217 13.03 -6.82 23.39
C TYR A 217 13.67 -5.44 23.45
N SER A 218 13.77 -4.85 24.63
CA SER A 218 14.33 -3.53 24.86
C SER A 218 15.20 -3.54 26.09
N ASP A 219 16.51 -3.40 25.92
CA ASP A 219 17.49 -3.24 27.00
C ASP A 219 18.03 -1.82 26.99
N MET A 220 17.46 -0.98 27.84
CA MET A 220 17.84 0.44 27.95
C MET A 220 19.22 0.65 28.56
N ILE A 221 19.74 -0.34 29.34
CA ILE A 221 21.07 -0.26 29.96
C ILE A 221 22.13 -0.49 28.91
N ASN A 222 21.97 -1.57 28.14
CA ASN A 222 22.88 -1.92 27.06
C ASN A 222 22.57 -1.25 25.74
N LEU A 223 21.51 -0.43 25.67
CA LEU A 223 21.04 0.25 24.46
C LEU A 223 20.90 -0.73 23.29
N PHE A 224 20.30 -1.90 23.56
CA PHE A 224 20.05 -2.93 22.57
C PHE A 224 18.54 -3.16 22.42
N PHE A 225 18.07 -3.15 21.19
CA PHE A 225 16.66 -3.34 20.83
C PHE A 225 16.56 -4.43 19.77
N ALA A 226 15.58 -5.30 19.93
CA ALA A 226 15.27 -6.32 18.95
C ALA A 226 13.76 -6.40 18.77
N SER A 227 13.31 -6.61 17.54
CA SER A 227 11.91 -6.92 17.27
C SER A 227 11.77 -8.00 16.21
N LEU A 228 10.90 -8.96 16.48
CA LEU A 228 10.50 -10.00 15.55
C LEU A 228 9.02 -9.81 15.24
N THR A 229 8.72 -9.62 13.97
CA THR A 229 7.34 -9.56 13.48
C THR A 229 7.11 -10.72 12.53
N ALA A 230 6.02 -11.46 12.75
CA ALA A 230 5.56 -12.49 11.83
C ALA A 230 4.09 -12.22 11.51
N SER A 231 3.72 -12.29 10.24
CA SER A 231 2.34 -12.14 9.81
C SER A 231 1.98 -13.18 8.76
N HIS A 232 0.74 -13.62 8.81
CA HIS A 232 0.14 -14.49 7.82
C HIS A 232 -1.25 -13.97 7.51
N SER A 233 -1.56 -13.82 6.22
CA SER A 233 -2.89 -13.49 5.74
C SER A 233 -3.32 -14.48 4.67
N LYS A 234 -4.59 -14.85 4.73
CA LYS A 234 -5.26 -15.63 3.69
C LYS A 234 -6.51 -14.87 3.28
N TYR A 235 -6.57 -14.55 2.02
CA TYR A 235 -7.68 -13.84 1.40
C TYR A 235 -8.36 -14.76 0.39
N SER A 236 -9.69 -14.84 0.44
CA SER A 236 -10.49 -15.55 -0.53
C SER A 236 -11.59 -14.63 -1.02
N ASP A 237 -11.73 -14.52 -2.33
CA ASP A 237 -12.71 -13.69 -3.01
C ASP A 237 -13.70 -14.61 -3.77
N ASP A 238 -14.97 -14.23 -3.88
CA ASP A 238 -15.97 -14.95 -4.68
C ASP A 238 -15.84 -14.64 -6.18
N THR A 239 -14.92 -13.77 -6.53
CA THR A 239 -14.56 -13.46 -7.91
C THR A 239 -13.05 -13.60 -8.11
N ALA A 240 -12.65 -13.94 -9.32
CA ALA A 240 -11.25 -14.00 -9.71
C ALA A 240 -10.95 -12.96 -10.80
N PRO A 241 -9.85 -12.20 -10.69
CA PRO A 241 -9.45 -11.31 -11.75
C PRO A 241 -9.03 -12.10 -12.99
N LYS A 242 -9.58 -11.74 -14.12
CA LYS A 242 -9.22 -12.24 -15.45
C LYS A 242 -8.54 -11.13 -16.23
N TYR A 243 -7.40 -11.44 -16.76
CA TYR A 243 -6.65 -10.54 -17.64
C TYR A 243 -6.73 -11.06 -19.07
N SER A 244 -7.25 -10.26 -19.97
CA SER A 244 -7.24 -10.50 -21.40
C SER A 244 -6.30 -9.50 -22.06
N ILE A 245 -5.39 -10.00 -22.88
CA ILE A 245 -4.44 -9.14 -23.59
C ILE A 245 -5.00 -8.94 -25.00
N LYS A 246 -5.44 -7.74 -25.33
CA LYS A 246 -5.88 -7.36 -26.68
C LYS A 246 -5.04 -6.17 -27.15
N TRP A 247 -4.33 -6.34 -28.25
CA TRP A 247 -3.38 -5.35 -28.79
C TRP A 247 -2.26 -5.06 -27.77
N ASN A 248 -2.21 -3.91 -27.19
CA ASN A 248 -1.29 -3.54 -26.12
C ASN A 248 -2.01 -3.23 -24.80
N PHE A 249 -3.31 -3.56 -24.71
CA PHE A 249 -4.11 -3.31 -23.53
C PHE A 249 -4.34 -4.58 -22.73
N TYR A 250 -4.33 -4.42 -21.42
CA TYR A 250 -4.78 -5.39 -20.44
C TYR A 250 -6.22 -5.08 -20.08
N ILE A 251 -7.12 -5.94 -20.49
CA ILE A 251 -8.53 -5.84 -20.08
C ILE A 251 -8.68 -6.68 -18.83
N LYS A 252 -8.96 -6.03 -17.71
CA LYS A 252 -9.22 -6.68 -16.44
C LYS A 252 -10.73 -6.81 -16.24
N GLU A 253 -11.20 -8.02 -16.11
CA GLU A 253 -12.56 -8.41 -15.80
C GLU A 253 -12.58 -9.25 -14.52
N PHE A 254 -13.76 -9.44 -13.92
CA PHE A 254 -13.93 -10.34 -12.79
C PHE A 254 -14.79 -11.53 -13.18
N LEU A 255 -14.25 -12.73 -13.04
CA LEU A 255 -14.99 -13.97 -13.25
C LEU A 255 -15.72 -14.37 -11.94
N PRO A 256 -16.94 -14.90 -12.02
CA PRO A 256 -17.68 -15.42 -10.86
C PRO A 256 -17.12 -16.79 -10.42
N THR A 257 -15.87 -16.82 -10.05
CA THR A 257 -15.15 -17.98 -9.55
C THR A 257 -14.28 -17.59 -8.37
N THR A 258 -14.17 -18.48 -7.41
CA THR A 258 -13.39 -18.20 -6.20
C THR A 258 -11.90 -18.09 -6.52
N SER A 259 -11.26 -17.04 -6.03
CA SER A 259 -9.80 -16.90 -6.01
C SER A 259 -9.28 -16.90 -4.58
N VAL A 260 -8.08 -17.43 -4.40
CA VAL A 260 -7.41 -17.49 -3.11
C VAL A 260 -6.03 -16.86 -3.22
N SER A 261 -5.70 -15.98 -2.29
CA SER A 261 -4.35 -15.48 -2.13
C SER A 261 -3.86 -15.65 -0.69
N THR A 262 -2.59 -15.95 -0.54
CA THR A 262 -1.95 -16.05 0.77
C THR A 262 -0.69 -15.20 0.80
N SER A 263 -0.42 -14.58 1.94
CA SER A 263 0.81 -13.84 2.17
C SER A 263 1.35 -14.17 3.55
N SER A 264 2.63 -14.49 3.62
CA SER A 264 3.35 -14.72 4.88
C SER A 264 4.58 -13.84 4.90
N ASN A 265 4.81 -13.17 6.01
CA ASN A 265 5.97 -12.30 6.20
C ASN A 265 6.61 -12.56 7.56
N ILE A 266 7.94 -12.62 7.60
CA ILE A 266 8.73 -12.65 8.83
C ILE A 266 9.79 -11.56 8.71
N ARG A 267 9.90 -10.70 9.71
CA ARG A 267 10.89 -9.63 9.76
C ARG A 267 11.56 -9.58 11.13
N LEU A 268 12.89 -9.56 11.14
CA LEU A 268 13.72 -9.30 12.29
C LEU A 268 14.36 -7.92 12.16
N THR A 269 14.33 -7.13 13.24
CA THR A 269 15.05 -5.86 13.33
C THR A 269 15.88 -5.86 14.61
N LEU A 270 17.15 -5.50 14.49
CA LEU A 270 18.11 -5.37 15.59
C LEU A 270 18.68 -3.97 15.56
N SER A 271 18.77 -3.32 16.69
CA SER A 271 19.36 -1.99 16.85
C SER A 271 20.27 -1.96 18.04
N LYS A 272 21.49 -1.45 17.88
CA LYS A 272 22.50 -1.34 18.91
C LYS A 272 23.19 0.02 18.86
N TYR A 273 23.19 0.69 20.00
CA TYR A 273 23.97 1.91 20.19
C TYR A 273 25.27 1.58 20.91
N ILE A 274 26.39 2.09 20.41
CA ILE A 274 27.73 1.88 20.93
C ILE A 274 28.35 3.25 21.26
N GLY A 275 29.22 3.29 22.28
CA GLY A 275 29.96 4.51 22.63
C GLY A 275 29.07 5.69 23.01
N ALA A 276 28.18 5.52 23.98
CA ALA A 276 27.29 6.57 24.47
C ALA A 276 26.50 7.30 23.34
N LYS A 277 26.00 6.53 22.35
CA LYS A 277 25.24 6.98 21.18
C LYS A 277 26.07 7.57 20.04
N THR A 278 27.38 7.40 20.04
CA THR A 278 28.24 7.86 18.93
C THR A 278 28.08 7.01 17.67
N LEU A 279 27.74 5.73 17.82
CA LEU A 279 27.48 4.80 16.72
C LEU A 279 26.16 4.06 16.96
N ASN A 280 25.25 4.11 16.00
CA ASN A 280 24.06 3.26 15.94
C ASN A 280 24.18 2.28 14.77
N ILE A 281 23.91 1.01 15.04
CA ILE A 281 23.88 -0.08 14.06
C ILE A 281 22.45 -0.61 14.03
N ASP A 282 21.77 -0.43 12.92
CA ASP A 282 20.43 -0.98 12.66
C ASP A 282 20.53 -2.05 11.59
N LEU A 283 20.17 -3.28 11.91
CA LEU A 283 20.09 -4.41 11.01
C LEU A 283 18.64 -4.87 10.92
N SER A 284 18.10 -4.96 9.72
CA SER A 284 16.78 -5.56 9.49
C SER A 284 16.86 -6.59 8.37
N GLY A 285 16.17 -7.70 8.55
CA GLY A 285 16.03 -8.73 7.52
C GLY A 285 14.62 -9.28 7.51
N GLY A 286 14.16 -9.71 6.33
CA GLY A 286 12.81 -10.24 6.18
C GLY A 286 12.68 -11.22 5.03
N LEU A 287 11.66 -12.06 5.16
CA LEU A 287 11.21 -13.05 4.19
C LEU A 287 9.73 -12.84 3.94
N THR A 288 9.32 -12.75 2.69
CA THR A 288 7.91 -12.67 2.30
C THR A 288 7.61 -13.73 1.26
N SER A 289 6.54 -14.47 1.46
CA SER A 289 6.01 -15.43 0.50
C SER A 289 4.58 -15.04 0.18
N THR A 290 4.26 -14.84 -1.09
CA THR A 290 2.91 -14.50 -1.55
C THR A 290 2.51 -15.47 -2.65
N SER A 291 1.34 -16.07 -2.53
CA SER A 291 0.72 -16.84 -3.61
C SER A 291 -0.62 -16.22 -4.00
N SER A 292 -0.97 -16.29 -5.27
CA SER A 292 -2.27 -15.84 -5.77
C SER A 292 -2.69 -16.64 -6.98
N GLU A 293 -4.02 -16.74 -7.14
CA GLU A 293 -4.69 -17.37 -8.26
C GLU A 293 -5.38 -16.28 -9.08
N ASP A 294 -5.03 -16.21 -10.35
CA ASP A 294 -5.59 -15.27 -11.33
C ASP A 294 -5.98 -16.05 -12.60
N TYR A 295 -6.56 -15.37 -13.58
CA TYR A 295 -6.87 -15.95 -14.89
C TYR A 295 -6.26 -15.11 -16.00
N VAL A 296 -5.62 -15.77 -16.95
CA VAL A 296 -5.08 -15.14 -18.17
C VAL A 296 -5.75 -15.78 -19.37
N ASN A 297 -6.40 -14.96 -20.20
CA ASN A 297 -7.17 -15.43 -21.36
C ASN A 297 -8.11 -16.62 -21.02
N SER A 298 -8.76 -16.55 -19.83
CA SER A 298 -9.67 -17.58 -19.28
C SER A 298 -9.02 -18.86 -18.77
N TYR A 299 -7.70 -18.97 -18.75
CA TYR A 299 -6.97 -20.09 -18.14
C TYR A 299 -6.50 -19.73 -16.72
N PRO A 300 -6.61 -20.64 -15.75
CA PRO A 300 -6.11 -20.41 -14.41
C PRO A 300 -4.59 -20.25 -14.41
N TYR A 301 -4.12 -19.27 -13.66
CA TYR A 301 -2.72 -18.90 -13.57
C TYR A 301 -2.35 -18.69 -12.10
N ASN A 302 -1.49 -19.55 -11.59
CA ASN A 302 -1.03 -19.49 -10.22
C ASN A 302 0.34 -18.82 -10.16
N SER A 303 0.53 -17.89 -9.26
CA SER A 303 1.81 -17.25 -9.03
C SER A 303 2.27 -17.45 -7.59
N LEU A 304 3.55 -17.73 -7.43
CA LEU A 304 4.25 -17.78 -6.15
C LEU A 304 5.42 -16.81 -6.19
N THR A 305 5.40 -15.80 -5.34
CA THR A 305 6.50 -14.85 -5.19
C THR A 305 7.15 -15.05 -3.84
N PHE A 306 8.44 -15.24 -3.84
CA PHE A 306 9.26 -15.32 -2.65
C PHE A 306 10.27 -14.16 -2.65
N THR A 307 10.19 -13.28 -1.66
CA THR A 307 11.09 -12.15 -1.53
C THR A 307 11.88 -12.27 -0.22
N LYS A 308 13.18 -12.03 -0.29
CA LYS A 308 14.06 -11.93 0.86
C LYS A 308 14.86 -10.65 0.78
N GLY A 309 15.05 -9.99 1.91
CA GLY A 309 15.78 -8.74 1.94
C GLY A 309 16.54 -8.56 3.26
N ILE A 310 17.63 -7.83 3.16
CA ILE A 310 18.43 -7.40 4.31
C ILE A 310 18.80 -5.93 4.13
N ARG A 311 18.75 -5.18 5.22
CA ARG A 311 19.17 -3.78 5.27
C ARG A 311 20.05 -3.57 6.50
N LEU A 312 21.20 -2.96 6.27
CA LEU A 312 22.11 -2.49 7.31
C LEU A 312 22.18 -0.96 7.24
N THR A 313 21.98 -0.31 8.37
CA THR A 313 22.18 1.15 8.51
C THR A 313 23.16 1.40 9.62
N LEU A 314 24.20 2.15 9.31
CA LEU A 314 25.22 2.61 10.25
C LEU A 314 25.08 4.13 10.36
N LYS A 315 24.78 4.63 11.55
CA LYS A 315 24.74 6.08 11.86
C LYS A 315 25.81 6.39 12.87
N SER A 316 26.67 7.33 12.55
CA SER A 316 27.79 7.71 13.42
C SER A 316 27.88 9.22 13.56
N ASN A 317 28.11 9.65 14.80
CA ASN A 317 28.41 11.03 15.17
C ASN A 317 29.79 11.05 15.86
N PRO A 318 30.90 10.81 15.11
CA PRO A 318 32.23 10.66 15.70
C PRO A 318 32.70 11.94 16.38
N ALA A 319 32.20 13.09 15.95
CA ALA A 319 32.41 14.38 16.55
C ALA A 319 31.10 15.21 16.51
N ARG A 320 31.01 16.24 17.35
CA ARG A 320 29.82 17.13 17.38
C ARG A 320 29.55 17.83 16.06
N TRP A 321 30.55 17.91 15.22
CA TRP A 321 30.51 18.58 13.92
C TRP A 321 30.50 17.63 12.71
N ILE A 322 30.47 16.30 12.94
CA ILE A 322 30.38 15.29 11.87
C ILE A 322 29.24 14.33 12.17
N GLN A 323 28.41 14.11 11.19
CA GLN A 323 27.38 13.08 11.16
C GLN A 323 27.54 12.26 9.87
N ALA A 324 27.61 10.97 9.98
CA ALA A 324 27.67 10.06 8.86
C ALA A 324 26.58 8.99 8.98
N GLU A 325 25.91 8.72 7.89
CA GLU A 325 24.96 7.63 7.76
C GLU A 325 25.28 6.82 6.50
N VAL A 326 25.41 5.51 6.62
CA VAL A 326 25.57 4.59 5.50
C VAL A 326 24.47 3.54 5.62
N THR A 327 23.70 3.38 4.56
CA THR A 327 22.67 2.35 4.46
C THR A 327 22.95 1.49 3.24
N GLY A 328 22.95 0.18 3.42
CA GLY A 328 22.96 -0.80 2.34
C GLY A 328 21.72 -1.67 2.44
N SER A 329 20.97 -1.80 1.37
CA SER A 329 19.87 -2.77 1.27
C SER A 329 20.08 -3.70 0.08
N TRP A 330 19.80 -4.97 0.31
CA TRP A 330 19.75 -5.99 -0.71
C TRP A 330 18.41 -6.70 -0.64
N ASP A 331 17.74 -6.76 -1.78
CA ASP A 331 16.45 -7.44 -1.94
C ASP A 331 16.56 -8.43 -3.09
N HIS A 332 16.03 -9.62 -2.90
CA HIS A 332 15.96 -10.66 -3.91
C HIS A 332 14.54 -11.20 -4.02
N SER A 333 14.02 -11.27 -5.22
CA SER A 333 12.70 -11.79 -5.53
C SER A 333 12.80 -12.97 -6.51
N ASP A 334 12.12 -14.05 -6.18
CA ASP A 334 11.94 -15.24 -7.03
C ASP A 334 10.43 -15.35 -7.32
N ILE A 335 10.04 -15.15 -8.56
CA ILE A 335 8.65 -15.21 -9.03
C ILE A 335 8.51 -16.47 -9.88
N ARG A 336 7.64 -17.36 -9.47
CA ARG A 336 7.30 -18.61 -10.19
C ARG A 336 5.85 -18.56 -10.60
N SER A 337 5.60 -18.90 -11.83
CA SER A 337 4.28 -18.91 -12.43
C SER A 337 3.95 -20.29 -12.94
N PHE A 338 2.73 -20.75 -12.67
CA PHE A 338 2.27 -22.06 -13.08
C PHE A 338 0.94 -21.89 -13.85
N GLY A 339 0.95 -22.07 -15.16
CA GLY A 339 -0.27 -22.16 -15.97
C GLY A 339 -0.83 -23.59 -15.96
N SER A 340 -2.10 -23.77 -16.30
CA SER A 340 -2.67 -25.11 -16.56
C SER A 340 -2.02 -25.74 -17.80
N GLU A 341 -1.98 -27.07 -17.88
CA GLU A 341 -1.41 -27.79 -19.04
C GLU A 341 -2.05 -27.39 -20.38
N GLN A 342 -3.31 -26.95 -20.36
CA GLN A 342 -4.02 -26.45 -21.55
C GLN A 342 -3.49 -25.10 -22.05
N SER A 343 -2.90 -24.28 -21.19
CA SER A 343 -2.26 -23.02 -21.63
C SER A 343 -0.94 -23.28 -22.36
N LYS A 344 -0.33 -24.45 -22.16
CA LYS A 344 0.93 -24.86 -22.85
C LYS A 344 0.71 -25.21 -24.33
N ALA A 345 -0.51 -25.57 -24.74
CA ALA A 345 -0.80 -25.98 -26.11
C ALA A 345 -0.94 -24.82 -27.10
N SER A 346 -1.16 -23.60 -26.62
CA SER A 346 -1.37 -22.39 -27.45
C SER A 346 -0.17 -21.45 -27.57
N SER A 347 0.87 -21.63 -26.76
CA SER A 347 2.11 -20.87 -26.85
C SER A 347 3.30 -21.85 -26.87
N HIS A 348 4.16 -21.71 -27.87
CA HIS A 348 5.43 -22.47 -28.02
C HIS A 348 6.46 -22.21 -26.90
N GLU A 349 6.07 -21.54 -25.82
CA GLU A 349 6.92 -21.30 -24.66
C GLU A 349 6.44 -22.15 -23.48
N THR A 350 7.25 -23.15 -23.17
CA THR A 350 7.17 -23.95 -21.94
C THR A 350 7.35 -23.02 -20.72
N ALA A 351 6.26 -22.59 -20.16
CA ALA A 351 6.29 -21.64 -19.08
C ALA A 351 6.30 -22.30 -17.69
N SER A 352 7.47 -22.66 -17.24
CA SER A 352 7.81 -22.39 -15.85
C SER A 352 8.68 -21.11 -15.85
N ASP A 353 8.07 -19.96 -16.09
CA ASP A 353 8.81 -18.71 -16.08
C ASP A 353 9.19 -18.36 -14.65
N CYS A 354 10.38 -18.82 -14.24
CA CYS A 354 11.03 -18.35 -13.04
C CYS A 354 11.73 -17.03 -13.35
N ALA A 355 11.18 -15.94 -12.87
CA ALA A 355 11.85 -14.66 -12.93
C ALA A 355 12.57 -14.39 -11.61
N LYS A 356 13.86 -14.17 -11.66
CA LYS A 356 14.66 -13.79 -10.51
C LYS A 356 15.15 -12.37 -10.68
N ALA A 357 14.96 -11.58 -9.65
CA ALA A 357 15.47 -10.21 -9.60
C ALA A 357 16.22 -9.99 -8.29
N SER A 358 17.34 -9.32 -8.34
CA SER A 358 18.07 -8.85 -7.17
C SER A 358 18.34 -7.37 -7.32
N THR A 359 18.20 -6.65 -6.20
CA THR A 359 18.50 -5.22 -6.16
C THR A 359 19.41 -4.94 -4.99
N PHE A 360 20.48 -4.19 -5.22
CA PHE A 360 21.35 -3.67 -4.19
C PHE A 360 21.35 -2.15 -4.25
N MET A 361 21.03 -1.49 -3.13
CA MET A 361 20.90 -0.04 -3.06
C MET A 361 21.71 0.48 -1.86
N PRO A 362 22.99 0.82 -2.05
CA PRO A 362 23.76 1.57 -1.06
C PRO A 362 23.42 3.05 -1.15
N ASN A 363 23.36 3.68 0.01
CA ASN A 363 23.18 5.12 0.19
C ASN A 363 24.12 5.61 1.30
N ALA A 364 24.74 6.75 1.10
CA ALA A 364 25.58 7.38 2.10
C ALA A 364 25.26 8.86 2.23
N THR A 365 25.11 9.34 3.46
CA THR A 365 24.93 10.74 3.79
C THR A 365 26.04 11.18 4.74
N LEU A 366 26.72 12.27 4.39
CA LEU A 366 27.72 12.91 5.22
C LEU A 366 27.28 14.33 5.53
N GLY A 367 27.16 14.65 6.80
CA GLY A 367 26.91 16.00 7.31
C GLY A 367 28.13 16.51 8.06
N ILE A 368 28.61 17.70 7.72
CA ILE A 368 29.71 18.40 8.36
C ILE A 368 29.20 19.75 8.85
N TYR A 369 29.34 20.01 10.13
CA TYR A 369 28.83 21.20 10.83
C TYR A 369 29.99 21.97 11.51
N PRO A 370 30.88 22.61 10.73
CA PRO A 370 32.12 23.22 11.27
C PRO A 370 31.81 24.31 12.30
N THR A 371 30.69 24.96 12.15
CA THR A 371 30.16 25.96 13.09
C THR A 371 28.67 25.77 13.27
N ARG A 372 28.07 26.40 14.29
CA ARG A 372 26.60 26.41 14.47
C ARG A 372 25.84 27.05 13.30
N ARG A 373 26.53 27.77 12.45
CA ARG A 373 25.94 28.54 11.34
C ARG A 373 26.17 27.89 9.98
N LEU A 374 27.13 27.00 9.83
CA LEU A 374 27.49 26.40 8.54
C LEU A 374 27.24 24.89 8.57
N ASN A 375 26.37 24.43 7.66
CA ASN A 375 26.07 23.02 7.41
C ASN A 375 26.54 22.67 6.00
N LEU A 376 27.27 21.58 5.88
CA LEU A 376 27.63 20.95 4.62
C LEU A 376 27.03 19.55 4.64
N THR A 377 26.24 19.19 3.66
CA THR A 377 25.67 17.83 3.51
C THR A 377 25.96 17.28 2.15
N SER A 378 26.32 16.01 2.09
CA SER A 378 26.49 15.26 0.84
C SER A 378 25.70 13.98 0.92
N ASP A 379 24.87 13.72 -0.09
CA ASP A 379 24.11 12.50 -0.25
C ASP A 379 24.60 11.78 -1.52
N VAL A 380 24.87 10.48 -1.39
CA VAL A 380 25.28 9.61 -2.50
C VAL A 380 24.31 8.45 -2.56
N PHE A 381 23.70 8.24 -3.70
CA PHE A 381 22.79 7.13 -3.97
C PHE A 381 23.30 6.32 -5.15
N LEU A 382 23.30 5.00 -5.01
CA LEU A 382 23.63 4.04 -6.04
C LEU A 382 22.55 2.95 -6.07
N SER A 383 22.28 2.38 -7.24
CA SER A 383 21.40 1.21 -7.36
C SER A 383 21.97 0.25 -8.41
N GLU A 384 22.08 -1.00 -8.02
CA GLU A 384 22.43 -2.09 -8.91
C GLU A 384 21.30 -3.10 -8.96
N ARG A 385 20.92 -3.53 -10.15
CA ARG A 385 19.83 -4.49 -10.37
C ARG A 385 20.27 -5.59 -11.31
N TRP A 386 20.04 -6.79 -10.89
CA TRP A 386 20.24 -8.01 -11.67
C TRP A 386 18.89 -8.61 -11.96
N PHE A 387 18.61 -8.83 -13.22
CA PHE A 387 17.36 -9.40 -13.68
C PHE A 387 17.63 -10.39 -14.81
N ARG A 388 17.41 -11.70 -14.59
CA ARG A 388 17.81 -12.78 -15.47
C ARG A 388 19.29 -12.60 -15.88
N ASP A 389 19.56 -12.42 -17.17
CA ASP A 389 20.90 -12.22 -17.71
C ASP A 389 21.29 -10.72 -17.84
N ASN A 390 20.41 -9.82 -17.42
CA ASN A 390 20.64 -8.39 -17.51
C ASN A 390 21.11 -7.82 -16.17
N HIS A 391 22.12 -6.98 -16.26
CA HIS A 391 22.64 -6.20 -15.14
C HIS A 391 22.52 -4.71 -15.46
N ILE A 392 21.86 -3.97 -14.59
CA ILE A 392 21.68 -2.53 -14.71
C ILE A 392 22.30 -1.88 -13.50
N THR A 393 23.29 -1.04 -13.75
CA THR A 393 23.91 -0.19 -12.75
C THR A 393 23.41 1.22 -12.96
N THR A 394 22.68 1.76 -12.00
CA THR A 394 22.38 3.20 -11.97
C THR A 394 23.65 3.92 -11.54
N PRO A 395 24.18 4.86 -12.34
CA PRO A 395 25.33 5.64 -11.93
C PRO A 395 25.06 6.38 -10.62
N PRO A 396 26.10 6.65 -9.81
CA PRO A 396 25.90 7.31 -8.52
C PRO A 396 25.34 8.72 -8.68
N LEU A 397 24.18 8.96 -8.05
CA LEU A 397 23.61 10.29 -7.95
C LEU A 397 24.16 10.97 -6.71
N ILE A 398 24.86 12.09 -6.92
CA ILE A 398 25.51 12.85 -5.86
C ILE A 398 24.81 14.21 -5.74
N LYS A 399 24.41 14.52 -4.51
CA LYS A 399 23.90 15.82 -4.12
C LYS A 399 24.80 16.42 -3.05
N VAL A 400 25.16 17.67 -3.21
CA VAL A 400 25.90 18.44 -2.19
C VAL A 400 25.12 19.69 -1.86
N THR A 401 24.94 19.96 -0.58
CA THR A 401 24.22 21.15 -0.12
C THR A 401 25.04 21.85 0.95
N THR A 402 25.21 23.16 0.80
CA THR A 402 25.79 24.05 1.80
C THR A 402 24.70 24.98 2.31
N GLU A 403 24.50 25.04 3.61
CA GLU A 403 23.54 25.95 4.24
C GLU A 403 24.25 26.84 5.24
N TRP A 404 24.02 28.15 5.11
CA TRP A 404 24.51 29.15 6.03
C TRP A 404 23.36 29.76 6.82
N LYS A 405 23.38 29.60 8.14
CA LYS A 405 22.32 30.05 9.05
C LYS A 405 22.64 31.38 9.66
N PHE A 406 21.73 32.32 9.48
CA PHE A 406 21.68 33.63 10.14
C PHE A 406 20.56 33.64 11.19
N SER A 407 20.47 34.71 11.96
CA SER A 407 19.43 34.76 13.02
C SER A 407 17.98 34.70 12.51
N LEU A 408 17.72 35.31 11.35
CA LEU A 408 16.37 35.43 10.78
C LEU A 408 16.16 34.61 9.50
N PHE A 409 17.22 34.14 8.90
CA PHE A 409 17.14 33.37 7.65
C PHE A 409 18.33 32.44 7.49
N SER A 410 18.21 31.47 6.62
CA SER A 410 19.33 30.67 6.11
C SER A 410 19.43 30.77 4.60
N LEU A 411 20.66 30.86 4.12
CA LEU A 411 21.02 30.81 2.70
C LEU A 411 21.52 29.41 2.40
N PHE A 412 21.02 28.77 1.34
CA PHE A 412 21.54 27.49 0.89
C PHE A 412 21.93 27.49 -0.58
N VAL A 413 22.98 26.75 -0.87
CA VAL A 413 23.41 26.42 -2.22
C VAL A 413 23.43 24.90 -2.33
N SER A 414 22.75 24.34 -3.30
CA SER A 414 22.70 22.91 -3.54
C SER A 414 23.08 22.61 -4.98
N CYS A 415 23.97 21.64 -5.16
CA CYS A 415 24.27 21.03 -6.45
C CYS A 415 23.65 19.63 -6.44
N GLN A 416 22.72 19.38 -7.36
CA GLN A 416 22.11 18.06 -7.57
C GLN A 416 22.68 17.46 -8.84
N ASN A 417 22.72 16.12 -8.87
CA ASN A 417 23.27 15.36 -9.99
C ASN A 417 24.68 15.85 -10.38
N LEU A 418 25.59 15.88 -9.40
CA LEU A 418 26.95 16.44 -9.55
C LEU A 418 27.72 15.80 -10.71
N LEU A 419 27.47 14.52 -11.00
CA LEU A 419 28.12 13.76 -12.07
C LEU A 419 27.46 13.95 -13.46
N ASP A 420 26.40 14.77 -13.55
CA ASP A 420 25.71 15.07 -14.81
C ASP A 420 25.12 13.85 -15.52
N ILE A 421 24.50 12.96 -14.75
CA ILE A 421 23.86 11.78 -15.28
C ILE A 421 22.63 12.18 -16.09
N SER A 422 22.54 11.73 -17.35
CA SER A 422 21.49 12.14 -18.30
C SER A 422 20.24 11.31 -18.25
N SER A 423 20.31 10.05 -17.79
CA SER A 423 19.17 9.14 -17.72
C SER A 423 19.27 8.16 -16.56
N LEU A 424 18.10 7.72 -16.08
CA LEU A 424 17.95 6.60 -15.17
C LEU A 424 17.16 5.50 -15.88
N ASP A 425 17.75 4.35 -16.01
CA ASP A 425 17.09 3.18 -16.54
C ASP A 425 16.50 2.37 -15.39
N ASN A 426 15.25 1.99 -15.54
CA ASN A 426 14.52 1.19 -14.58
C ASN A 426 13.86 0.01 -15.31
N ILE A 427 14.10 -1.20 -14.82
CA ILE A 427 13.36 -2.38 -15.25
C ILE A 427 12.45 -2.78 -14.11
N THR A 428 11.16 -2.88 -14.40
CA THR A 428 10.16 -3.44 -13.52
C THR A 428 9.60 -4.71 -14.14
N GLN A 429 9.45 -5.73 -13.33
CA GLN A 429 8.74 -6.94 -13.73
C GLN A 429 7.52 -7.10 -12.86
N ASP A 430 6.38 -7.20 -13.52
CA ASP A 430 5.17 -7.73 -12.95
C ASP A 430 5.01 -9.20 -13.37
N ARG A 431 3.99 -9.87 -12.91
CA ARG A 431 3.71 -11.29 -13.17
C ARG A 431 3.71 -11.65 -14.66
N PHE A 432 3.29 -10.72 -15.51
CA PHE A 432 3.10 -10.95 -16.96
C PHE A 432 3.99 -10.10 -17.84
N ILE A 433 4.64 -9.07 -17.28
CA ILE A 433 5.30 -8.04 -18.08
C ILE A 433 6.65 -7.70 -17.50
N THR A 434 7.63 -7.63 -18.35
CA THR A 434 8.86 -6.90 -18.09
C THR A 434 8.78 -5.56 -18.80
N SER A 435 8.81 -4.46 -18.06
CA SER A 435 8.86 -3.13 -18.65
C SER A 435 10.20 -2.48 -18.33
N SER A 436 10.83 -1.93 -19.36
CA SER A 436 12.01 -1.09 -19.23
C SER A 436 11.59 0.36 -19.46
N THR A 437 11.92 1.21 -18.51
CA THR A 437 11.67 2.64 -18.63
C THR A 437 12.98 3.38 -18.48
N SER A 438 13.30 4.27 -19.42
CA SER A 438 14.39 5.21 -19.31
C SER A 438 13.81 6.58 -19.00
N GLN A 439 14.16 7.12 -17.85
CA GLN A 439 13.74 8.45 -17.43
C GLN A 439 14.89 9.42 -17.68
N ALA A 440 14.68 10.38 -18.56
CA ALA A 440 15.61 11.48 -18.71
C ALA A 440 15.72 12.28 -17.42
N LEU A 441 16.91 12.45 -16.91
CA LEU A 441 17.20 13.32 -15.79
C LEU A 441 17.56 14.70 -16.30
N ARG A 442 17.20 15.70 -15.51
CA ARG A 442 17.82 17.00 -15.66
C ARG A 442 19.30 16.83 -15.35
N GLY A 443 20.14 17.45 -16.17
CA GLY A 443 21.59 17.48 -15.95
C GLY A 443 21.96 18.07 -14.60
N ARG A 444 23.18 18.46 -14.43
CA ARG A 444 23.66 19.10 -13.20
C ARG A 444 22.84 20.38 -12.90
N GLU A 445 22.21 20.41 -11.73
CA GLU A 445 21.39 21.54 -11.29
C GLU A 445 22.04 22.26 -10.10
N PHE A 446 22.17 23.59 -10.21
CA PHE A 446 22.57 24.46 -9.10
C PHE A 446 21.35 25.23 -8.60
N LEU A 447 21.02 25.05 -7.34
CA LEU A 447 19.92 25.72 -6.67
C LEU A 447 20.47 26.66 -5.60
N ILE A 448 20.07 27.89 -5.64
CA ILE A 448 20.35 28.88 -4.60
C ILE A 448 19.02 29.34 -4.04
N GLY A 449 18.90 29.35 -2.73
CA GLY A 449 17.67 29.75 -2.08
C GLY A 449 17.91 30.28 -0.67
N PHE A 450 16.90 30.92 -0.15
CA PHE A 450 16.88 31.34 1.25
C PHE A 450 15.61 30.81 1.94
N ARG A 451 15.73 30.55 3.24
CA ARG A 451 14.62 30.11 4.10
C ARG A 451 14.54 31.07 5.28
N MET A 452 13.39 31.67 5.53
CA MET A 452 13.14 32.43 6.76
C MET A 452 12.92 31.41 7.92
N THR A 453 13.59 31.66 9.03
CA THR A 453 13.39 30.90 10.28
C THR A 453 12.54 31.74 11.21
N ASN A 454 11.36 31.23 11.56
CA ASN A 454 10.51 31.81 12.61
C ASN A 454 11.06 31.49 13.98
#